data_d2626f141121d98f46461a5a8960d797
#
_entry.id   d2626f141121d98f46461a5a8960d797
#
_cell.length_a   1.000
_cell.length_b   1.000
_cell.length_c   1.000
_cell.angle_alpha   90.00
_cell.angle_beta   90.00
_cell.angle_gamma   90.00
#
_symmetry.space_group_name_H-M   'P 1'
#
loop_
_entity.id
_entity.type
_entity.pdbx_description
1 polymer ?
#
loop_
_entity_poly.entity_id
_entity_poly.type
_entity_poly.pdbx_seq_one_letter_code
_entity_poly.pdbx_strand_id
1 'polypeptide(L)'
;MLYEFVTTYRDAIITRAREKLTARPWPAASEDEVKNGVPLFLTQLSETLRAESTGTPHSPHAIGSTATRHGRELLALGFTVSQVVHDYGDICQAVTEIAIEQMAPITTDEFKTLNRCLDTATAEAVTEHARITAEARTTEESERSGHIAHETRDLLNTALLAYQSLKGGLVGINGSTGAVLGRSLMGLRDLVESTLSDIRIAANEQRRDRILVVPFLKDIAIAGNLHAEARGIRFTTELGDPAMAVTADPQILASAVTNLLNNAFKFTPAGGHVVLRARTNEEARLLIEVADECGGIPSTEADPFQAFGVRRGRDRTGLGLGLSIARKAVRAHGGDIHMENLPGKGCVFVIDVALAAPVTVA
;
A
#
# COMPACT_ATOMS: atom_id res chain seq x y z
N MET A 1 -16.36 13.66 -44.86
CA MET A 1 -16.54 14.12 -43.45
C MET A 1 -15.71 13.23 -42.51
N LEU A 2 -15.07 13.83 -41.49
CA LEU A 2 -14.16 13.12 -40.59
C LEU A 2 -14.80 11.88 -39.93
N TYR A 3 -16.06 11.95 -39.54
CA TYR A 3 -16.81 10.81 -39.02
C TYR A 3 -16.82 9.62 -39.98
N GLU A 4 -17.12 9.86 -41.27
CA GLU A 4 -17.14 8.80 -42.30
C GLU A 4 -15.74 8.22 -42.49
N PHE A 5 -14.71 9.06 -42.48
CA PHE A 5 -13.32 8.66 -42.56
C PHE A 5 -12.94 7.72 -41.39
N VAL A 6 -13.20 8.11 -40.16
CA VAL A 6 -12.91 7.29 -38.96
C VAL A 6 -13.69 5.97 -38.99
N THR A 7 -14.91 6.00 -39.48
CA THR A 7 -15.74 4.78 -39.61
C THR A 7 -15.23 3.85 -40.71
N THR A 8 -14.87 4.39 -41.86
CA THR A 8 -14.39 3.61 -43.02
C THR A 8 -13.03 2.98 -42.75
N TYR A 9 -12.12 3.71 -42.13
CA TYR A 9 -10.74 3.25 -41.85
C TYR A 9 -10.55 2.73 -40.43
N ARG A 10 -11.65 2.40 -39.73
CA ARG A 10 -11.63 1.99 -38.31
C ARG A 10 -10.61 0.92 -38.00
N ASP A 11 -10.58 -0.15 -38.76
CA ASP A 11 -9.68 -1.30 -38.54
C ASP A 11 -8.21 -0.95 -38.80
N ALA A 12 -7.94 -0.11 -39.81
CA ALA A 12 -6.61 0.41 -40.08
C ALA A 12 -6.12 1.33 -38.96
N ILE A 13 -6.98 2.20 -38.43
CA ILE A 13 -6.68 3.08 -37.28
C ILE A 13 -6.39 2.24 -36.03
N ILE A 14 -7.21 1.22 -35.74
CA ILE A 14 -6.97 0.32 -34.60
C ILE A 14 -5.61 -0.38 -34.74
N THR A 15 -5.32 -0.91 -35.91
CA THR A 15 -4.05 -1.62 -36.15
C THR A 15 -2.86 -0.69 -35.94
N ARG A 16 -2.89 0.49 -36.54
CA ARG A 16 -1.82 1.50 -36.43
C ARG A 16 -1.65 2.01 -35.00
N ALA A 17 -2.74 2.29 -34.29
CA ALA A 17 -2.70 2.69 -32.90
C ALA A 17 -2.11 1.60 -31.99
N ARG A 18 -2.45 0.32 -32.23
CA ARG A 18 -1.87 -0.81 -31.52
C ARG A 18 -0.37 -0.98 -31.77
N GLU A 19 0.08 -0.77 -33.01
CA GLU A 19 1.52 -0.78 -33.33
C GLU A 19 2.28 0.30 -32.55
N LYS A 20 1.73 1.53 -32.48
CA LYS A 20 2.31 2.63 -31.68
C LYS A 20 2.32 2.30 -30.19
N LEU A 21 1.22 1.78 -29.66
CA LEU A 21 1.06 1.39 -28.28
C LEU A 21 2.12 0.32 -27.88
N THR A 22 2.29 -0.72 -28.71
CA THR A 22 3.26 -1.79 -28.44
C THR A 22 4.73 -1.34 -28.62
N ALA A 23 4.98 -0.36 -29.46
CA ALA A 23 6.33 0.19 -29.67
C ALA A 23 6.72 1.24 -28.62
N ARG A 24 5.78 1.71 -27.80
CA ARG A 24 5.99 2.76 -26.81
C ARG A 24 6.88 2.24 -25.65
N PRO A 25 8.04 2.88 -25.40
CA PRO A 25 8.94 2.42 -24.35
C PRO A 25 8.42 2.73 -22.93
N TRP A 26 7.61 3.77 -22.78
CA TRP A 26 7.02 4.20 -21.49
C TRP A 26 5.82 5.16 -21.72
N PRO A 27 4.72 4.99 -20.96
CA PRO A 27 4.40 3.84 -20.11
C PRO A 27 4.21 2.57 -20.96
N ALA A 28 4.68 1.43 -20.47
CA ALA A 28 4.53 0.16 -21.17
C ALA A 28 3.04 -0.22 -21.26
N ALA A 29 2.61 -0.70 -22.43
CA ALA A 29 1.24 -1.13 -22.65
C ALA A 29 0.95 -2.46 -21.93
N SER A 30 -0.26 -2.57 -21.33
CA SER A 30 -0.78 -3.85 -20.84
C SER A 30 -1.47 -4.64 -21.97
N GLU A 31 -1.64 -5.96 -21.79
CA GLU A 31 -2.37 -6.78 -22.77
C GLU A 31 -3.82 -6.30 -22.95
N ASP A 32 -4.48 -5.90 -21.88
CA ASP A 32 -5.85 -5.39 -21.90
C ASP A 32 -5.96 -4.03 -22.60
N GLU A 33 -4.97 -3.15 -22.46
CA GLU A 33 -4.87 -1.88 -23.18
C GLU A 33 -4.82 -2.12 -24.69
N VAL A 34 -3.92 -2.99 -25.14
CA VAL A 34 -3.76 -3.32 -26.55
C VAL A 34 -5.05 -3.96 -27.13
N LYS A 35 -5.74 -4.78 -26.34
CA LYS A 35 -6.90 -5.53 -26.80
C LYS A 35 -8.21 -4.72 -26.78
N ASN A 36 -8.44 -3.97 -25.72
CA ASN A 36 -9.74 -3.38 -25.40
C ASN A 36 -9.76 -1.84 -25.45
N GLY A 37 -8.66 -1.16 -25.10
CA GLY A 37 -8.61 0.29 -24.95
C GLY A 37 -8.88 1.05 -26.25
N VAL A 38 -8.12 0.76 -27.30
CA VAL A 38 -8.21 1.46 -28.59
C VAL A 38 -9.58 1.29 -29.28
N PRO A 39 -10.18 0.07 -29.38
CA PRO A 39 -11.49 -0.10 -30.00
C PRO A 39 -12.62 0.64 -29.27
N LEU A 40 -12.57 0.64 -27.93
CA LEU A 40 -13.57 1.34 -27.10
C LEU A 40 -13.53 2.83 -27.35
N PHE A 41 -12.33 3.42 -27.30
CA PHE A 41 -12.15 4.85 -27.53
C PHE A 41 -12.60 5.27 -28.94
N LEU A 42 -12.22 4.52 -29.99
CA LEU A 42 -12.64 4.87 -31.37
C LEU A 42 -14.15 4.81 -31.56
N THR A 43 -14.85 3.91 -30.84
CA THR A 43 -16.31 3.87 -30.86
C THR A 43 -16.88 5.19 -30.30
N GLN A 44 -16.37 5.64 -29.17
CA GLN A 44 -16.82 6.87 -28.53
C GLN A 44 -16.45 8.12 -29.34
N LEU A 45 -15.25 8.15 -29.91
CA LEU A 45 -14.84 9.24 -30.81
C LEU A 45 -15.77 9.32 -32.03
N SER A 46 -16.10 8.18 -32.65
CA SER A 46 -17.01 8.13 -33.81
C SER A 46 -18.42 8.61 -33.44
N GLU A 47 -18.94 8.23 -32.27
CA GLU A 47 -20.24 8.71 -31.78
C GLU A 47 -20.25 10.23 -31.57
N THR A 48 -19.16 10.76 -30.99
CA THR A 48 -19.00 12.20 -30.75
C THR A 48 -18.92 13.00 -32.06
N LEU A 49 -18.07 12.54 -32.99
CA LEU A 49 -17.94 13.19 -34.31
C LEU A 49 -19.24 13.15 -35.12
N ARG A 50 -20.00 12.04 -35.03
CA ARG A 50 -21.31 11.91 -35.67
C ARG A 50 -22.30 12.91 -35.09
N ALA A 51 -22.34 13.02 -33.80
CA ALA A 51 -23.24 13.93 -33.10
C ALA A 51 -22.96 15.40 -33.48
N GLU A 52 -21.70 15.81 -33.57
CA GLU A 52 -21.32 17.16 -34.01
C GLU A 52 -21.66 17.41 -35.49
N SER A 53 -21.56 16.39 -36.35
CA SER A 53 -21.87 16.55 -37.79
C SER A 53 -23.36 16.78 -38.06
N THR A 54 -24.27 16.39 -37.15
CA THR A 54 -25.72 16.53 -37.31
C THR A 54 -26.27 17.90 -36.91
N GLY A 55 -25.41 18.84 -36.52
CA GLY A 55 -25.80 20.24 -36.25
C GLY A 55 -26.72 20.44 -35.03
N THR A 56 -26.97 19.44 -34.25
CA THR A 56 -27.61 19.61 -32.94
C THR A 56 -26.59 20.29 -32.02
N PRO A 57 -26.93 21.44 -31.38
CA PRO A 57 -26.03 22.09 -30.43
C PRO A 57 -25.76 21.07 -29.31
N HIS A 58 -24.63 20.38 -29.37
CA HIS A 58 -24.28 19.46 -28.32
C HIS A 58 -23.84 20.26 -27.09
N SER A 59 -24.60 20.07 -26.04
CA SER A 59 -24.15 20.46 -24.73
C SER A 59 -22.75 19.85 -24.49
N PRO A 60 -21.76 20.58 -23.99
CA PRO A 60 -20.49 20.03 -23.52
C PRO A 60 -20.67 18.79 -22.63
N HIS A 61 -21.84 18.67 -22.01
CA HIS A 61 -22.28 17.52 -21.19
C HIS A 61 -22.42 16.17 -21.94
N ALA A 62 -22.73 16.15 -23.24
CA ALA A 62 -22.89 14.88 -23.95
C ALA A 62 -21.52 14.23 -24.27
N ILE A 63 -20.53 15.03 -24.61
CA ILE A 63 -19.14 14.58 -24.78
C ILE A 63 -18.59 14.12 -23.43
N GLY A 64 -18.81 14.93 -22.37
CA GLY A 64 -18.38 14.64 -21.01
C GLY A 64 -18.93 13.33 -20.46
N SER A 65 -20.21 13.03 -20.65
CA SER A 65 -20.83 11.79 -20.13
C SER A 65 -20.22 10.51 -20.72
N THR A 66 -19.89 10.55 -22.01
CA THR A 66 -19.27 9.41 -22.71
C THR A 66 -17.81 9.23 -22.27
N ALA A 67 -17.06 10.32 -22.14
CA ALA A 67 -15.67 10.32 -21.68
C ALA A 67 -15.57 9.94 -20.20
N THR A 68 -16.50 10.39 -19.34
CA THR A 68 -16.60 9.96 -17.93
C THR A 68 -16.81 8.45 -17.80
N ARG A 69 -17.70 7.88 -18.63
CA ARG A 69 -17.89 6.43 -18.68
C ARG A 69 -16.62 5.70 -19.10
N HIS A 70 -15.94 6.22 -20.12
CA HIS A 70 -14.68 5.66 -20.58
C HIS A 70 -13.59 5.69 -19.49
N GLY A 71 -13.45 6.78 -18.78
CA GLY A 71 -12.51 6.89 -17.65
C GLY A 71 -12.77 5.83 -16.57
N ARG A 72 -14.04 5.53 -16.26
CA ARG A 72 -14.40 4.45 -15.32
C ARG A 72 -14.04 3.07 -15.85
N GLU A 73 -14.34 2.81 -17.12
CA GLU A 73 -14.05 1.52 -17.76
C GLU A 73 -12.54 1.26 -17.81
N LEU A 74 -11.73 2.27 -18.15
CA LEU A 74 -10.27 2.16 -18.14
C LEU A 74 -9.73 1.95 -16.73
N LEU A 75 -10.25 2.67 -15.72
CA LEU A 75 -9.86 2.46 -14.33
C LEU A 75 -10.19 1.04 -13.85
N ALA A 76 -11.36 0.51 -14.20
CA ALA A 76 -11.76 -0.85 -13.88
C ALA A 76 -10.85 -1.91 -14.53
N LEU A 77 -10.23 -1.59 -15.66
CA LEU A 77 -9.22 -2.39 -16.34
C LEU A 77 -7.80 -2.17 -15.80
N GLY A 78 -7.62 -1.31 -14.78
CA GLY A 78 -6.33 -1.06 -14.14
C GLY A 78 -5.41 -0.07 -14.84
N PHE A 79 -5.92 0.74 -15.79
CA PHE A 79 -5.11 1.75 -16.49
C PHE A 79 -4.70 2.90 -15.58
N THR A 80 -3.49 3.37 -15.75
CA THR A 80 -3.00 4.61 -15.13
C THR A 80 -3.41 5.84 -15.95
N VAL A 81 -3.45 7.01 -15.29
CA VAL A 81 -3.71 8.29 -15.97
C VAL A 81 -2.72 8.52 -17.14
N SER A 82 -1.45 8.16 -16.94
CA SER A 82 -0.42 8.32 -17.98
C SER A 82 -0.73 7.45 -19.21
N GLN A 83 -1.16 6.20 -19.03
CA GLN A 83 -1.57 5.33 -20.13
C GLN A 83 -2.75 5.94 -20.88
N VAL A 84 -3.79 6.36 -20.18
CA VAL A 84 -4.97 6.99 -20.80
C VAL A 84 -4.61 8.18 -21.68
N VAL A 85 -3.78 9.10 -21.18
CA VAL A 85 -3.37 10.30 -21.95
C VAL A 85 -2.57 9.92 -23.20
N HIS A 86 -1.65 8.97 -23.09
CA HIS A 86 -0.84 8.52 -24.22
C HIS A 86 -1.67 7.76 -25.26
N ASP A 87 -2.67 6.96 -24.86
CA ASP A 87 -3.54 6.23 -25.77
C ASP A 87 -4.35 7.19 -26.66
N TYR A 88 -4.86 8.28 -26.08
CA TYR A 88 -5.52 9.33 -26.86
C TYR A 88 -4.55 9.95 -27.88
N GLY A 89 -3.30 10.17 -27.49
CA GLY A 89 -2.25 10.68 -28.39
C GLY A 89 -1.94 9.72 -29.53
N ASP A 90 -1.76 8.43 -29.25
CA ASP A 90 -1.45 7.38 -30.24
C ASP A 90 -2.58 7.23 -31.27
N ILE A 91 -3.83 7.34 -30.83
CA ILE A 91 -4.99 7.29 -31.72
C ILE A 91 -5.05 8.54 -32.61
N CYS A 92 -4.80 9.72 -32.05
CA CYS A 92 -4.77 10.96 -32.85
C CYS A 92 -3.71 10.88 -33.95
N GLN A 93 -2.52 10.39 -33.64
CA GLN A 93 -1.45 10.18 -34.60
C GLN A 93 -1.85 9.14 -35.67
N ALA A 94 -2.44 8.01 -35.28
CA ALA A 94 -2.89 6.99 -36.21
C ALA A 94 -3.95 7.51 -37.20
N VAL A 95 -4.92 8.29 -36.71
CA VAL A 95 -5.93 8.94 -37.57
C VAL A 95 -5.26 9.89 -38.56
N THR A 96 -4.32 10.71 -38.10
CA THR A 96 -3.64 11.70 -38.94
C THR A 96 -2.75 11.03 -40.01
N GLU A 97 -2.01 10.00 -39.64
CA GLU A 97 -1.13 9.25 -40.56
C GLU A 97 -1.94 8.56 -41.67
N ILE A 98 -3.04 7.88 -41.30
CA ILE A 98 -3.90 7.20 -42.29
C ILE A 98 -4.59 8.24 -43.19
N ALA A 99 -4.98 9.41 -42.65
CA ALA A 99 -5.55 10.47 -43.47
C ALA A 99 -4.57 10.99 -44.52
N ILE A 100 -3.30 11.12 -44.17
CA ILE A 100 -2.24 11.51 -45.11
C ILE A 100 -2.03 10.40 -46.15
N GLU A 101 -1.90 9.14 -45.73
CA GLU A 101 -1.70 7.99 -46.64
C GLU A 101 -2.84 7.84 -47.66
N GLN A 102 -4.07 8.08 -47.22
CA GLN A 102 -5.25 7.98 -48.08
C GLN A 102 -5.53 9.30 -48.87
N MET A 103 -4.70 10.31 -48.73
CA MET A 103 -4.91 11.64 -49.32
C MET A 103 -6.32 12.17 -49.02
N ALA A 104 -6.86 11.88 -47.83
CA ALA A 104 -8.19 12.27 -47.45
C ALA A 104 -8.30 13.78 -47.25
N PRO A 105 -9.32 14.46 -47.84
CA PRO A 105 -9.45 15.90 -47.72
C PRO A 105 -10.03 16.29 -46.34
N ILE A 106 -9.24 16.13 -45.30
CA ILE A 106 -9.61 16.61 -43.96
C ILE A 106 -9.35 18.11 -43.87
N THR A 107 -10.40 18.85 -43.60
CA THR A 107 -10.33 20.31 -43.47
C THR A 107 -9.73 20.71 -42.11
N THR A 108 -9.22 21.96 -42.04
CA THR A 108 -8.71 22.53 -40.79
C THR A 108 -9.78 22.53 -39.67
N ASP A 109 -11.05 22.75 -40.02
CA ASP A 109 -12.14 22.77 -39.04
C ASP A 109 -12.49 21.35 -38.53
N GLU A 110 -12.41 20.33 -39.39
CA GLU A 110 -12.56 18.94 -38.98
C GLU A 110 -11.41 18.49 -38.06
N PHE A 111 -10.19 18.94 -38.34
CA PHE A 111 -9.04 18.66 -37.47
C PHE A 111 -9.14 19.38 -36.12
N LYS A 112 -9.63 20.61 -36.10
CA LYS A 112 -9.97 21.33 -34.86
C LYS A 112 -11.01 20.56 -34.03
N THR A 113 -12.04 20.03 -34.68
CA THR A 113 -13.09 19.25 -34.04
C THR A 113 -12.50 17.98 -33.42
N LEU A 114 -11.66 17.26 -34.16
CA LEU A 114 -10.95 16.07 -33.64
C LEU A 114 -10.15 16.40 -32.38
N ASN A 115 -9.30 17.41 -32.43
CA ASN A 115 -8.48 17.81 -31.28
C ASN A 115 -9.34 18.21 -30.08
N ARG A 116 -10.41 18.99 -30.28
CA ARG A 116 -11.32 19.36 -29.20
C ARG A 116 -12.00 18.15 -28.58
N CYS A 117 -12.41 17.16 -29.38
CA CYS A 117 -12.99 15.92 -28.86
C CYS A 117 -11.98 15.12 -28.02
N LEU A 118 -10.74 15.03 -28.49
CA LEU A 118 -9.64 14.37 -27.79
C LEU A 118 -9.29 15.07 -26.46
N ASP A 119 -9.14 16.41 -26.50
CA ASP A 119 -8.84 17.20 -25.32
C ASP A 119 -9.95 17.05 -24.26
N THR A 120 -11.22 17.15 -24.69
CA THR A 120 -12.35 16.98 -23.77
C THR A 120 -12.41 15.57 -23.21
N ALA A 121 -12.21 14.54 -24.04
CA ALA A 121 -12.21 13.15 -23.61
C ALA A 121 -11.07 12.86 -22.62
N THR A 122 -9.88 13.36 -22.89
CA THR A 122 -8.74 13.25 -22.00
C THR A 122 -9.00 13.94 -20.65
N ALA A 123 -9.48 15.19 -20.68
CA ALA A 123 -9.76 15.95 -19.45
C ALA A 123 -10.80 15.26 -18.57
N GLU A 124 -11.90 14.78 -19.16
CA GLU A 124 -12.96 14.08 -18.42
C GLU A 124 -12.51 12.71 -17.88
N ALA A 125 -11.77 11.94 -18.68
CA ALA A 125 -11.25 10.65 -18.23
C ALA A 125 -10.27 10.82 -17.06
N VAL A 126 -9.36 11.80 -17.14
CA VAL A 126 -8.40 12.14 -16.07
C VAL A 126 -9.13 12.63 -14.81
N THR A 127 -10.12 13.49 -14.98
CA THR A 127 -10.92 14.06 -13.87
C THR A 127 -11.68 12.94 -13.14
N GLU A 128 -12.33 12.06 -13.88
CA GLU A 128 -13.08 10.95 -13.30
C GLU A 128 -12.16 9.93 -12.61
N HIS A 129 -11.01 9.63 -13.22
CA HIS A 129 -9.99 8.79 -12.58
C HIS A 129 -9.51 9.39 -11.26
N ALA A 130 -9.21 10.69 -11.23
CA ALA A 130 -8.81 11.39 -10.01
C ALA A 130 -9.90 11.36 -8.95
N ARG A 131 -11.18 11.58 -9.34
CA ARG A 131 -12.34 11.53 -8.43
C ARG A 131 -12.51 10.15 -7.79
N ILE A 132 -12.50 9.08 -8.58
CA ILE A 132 -12.66 7.70 -8.07
C ILE A 132 -11.51 7.33 -7.13
N THR A 133 -10.28 7.70 -7.50
CA THR A 133 -9.11 7.44 -6.65
C THR A 133 -9.20 8.20 -5.32
N ALA A 134 -9.66 9.44 -5.34
CA ALA A 134 -9.88 10.24 -4.12
C ALA A 134 -11.00 9.65 -3.25
N GLU A 135 -12.13 9.26 -3.84
CA GLU A 135 -13.24 8.63 -3.12
C GLU A 135 -12.85 7.28 -2.50
N ALA A 136 -12.11 6.44 -3.23
CA ALA A 136 -11.61 5.18 -2.69
C ALA A 136 -10.72 5.40 -1.47
N ARG A 137 -9.81 6.38 -1.51
CA ARG A 137 -8.97 6.75 -0.36
C ARG A 137 -9.80 7.26 0.82
N THR A 138 -10.77 8.14 0.58
CA THR A 138 -11.65 8.69 1.63
C THR A 138 -12.50 7.60 2.28
N THR A 139 -13.00 6.64 1.50
CA THR A 139 -13.78 5.50 2.01
C THR A 139 -12.90 4.59 2.87
N GLU A 140 -11.71 4.23 2.41
CA GLU A 140 -10.76 3.40 3.15
C GLU A 140 -10.32 4.07 4.47
N GLU A 141 -10.04 5.38 4.46
CA GLU A 141 -9.72 6.16 5.66
C GLU A 141 -10.90 6.25 6.64
N SER A 142 -12.13 6.40 6.13
CA SER A 142 -13.34 6.44 6.94
C SER A 142 -13.65 5.08 7.58
N GLU A 143 -13.58 4.00 6.84
CA GLU A 143 -13.77 2.64 7.34
C GLU A 143 -12.71 2.30 8.41
N ARG A 144 -11.46 2.66 8.16
CA ARG A 144 -10.37 2.48 9.13
C ARG A 144 -10.59 3.28 10.41
N SER A 145 -10.99 4.54 10.29
CA SER A 145 -11.31 5.40 11.45
C SER A 145 -12.48 4.86 12.24
N GLY A 146 -13.53 4.37 11.57
CA GLY A 146 -14.68 3.71 12.20
C GLY A 146 -14.29 2.46 12.96
N HIS A 147 -13.42 1.62 12.39
CA HIS A 147 -12.92 0.40 13.03
C HIS A 147 -12.10 0.71 14.29
N ILE A 148 -11.18 1.68 14.20
CA ILE A 148 -10.39 2.15 15.36
C ILE A 148 -11.29 2.67 16.48
N ALA A 149 -12.29 3.48 16.16
CA ALA A 149 -13.23 4.02 17.15
C ALA A 149 -14.05 2.91 17.84
N HIS A 150 -14.47 1.90 17.08
CA HIS A 150 -15.21 0.76 17.62
C HIS A 150 -14.35 -0.07 18.57
N GLU A 151 -13.15 -0.45 18.16
CA GLU A 151 -12.21 -1.21 18.99
C GLU A 151 -11.78 -0.46 20.26
N THR A 152 -11.55 0.86 20.14
CA THR A 152 -11.24 1.71 21.30
C THR A 152 -12.37 1.66 22.32
N ARG A 153 -13.62 1.78 21.87
CA ARG A 153 -14.80 1.74 22.74
C ARG A 153 -14.95 0.38 23.42
N ASP A 154 -14.76 -0.70 22.70
CA ASP A 154 -14.89 -2.07 23.23
C ASP A 154 -13.82 -2.40 24.27
N LEU A 155 -12.57 -2.00 24.01
CA LEU A 155 -11.47 -2.17 24.97
C LEU A 155 -11.69 -1.31 26.23
N LEU A 156 -12.14 -0.07 26.08
CA LEU A 156 -12.41 0.82 27.19
C LEU A 156 -13.57 0.30 28.04
N ASN A 157 -14.68 -0.11 27.43
CA ASN A 157 -15.82 -0.68 28.14
C ASN A 157 -15.44 -1.95 28.89
N THR A 158 -14.66 -2.84 28.27
CA THR A 158 -14.16 -4.06 28.90
C THR A 158 -13.25 -3.75 30.08
N ALA A 159 -12.35 -2.77 29.95
CA ALA A 159 -11.49 -2.31 31.03
C ALA A 159 -12.30 -1.72 32.19
N LEU A 160 -13.31 -0.88 31.90
CA LEU A 160 -14.16 -0.28 32.91
C LEU A 160 -14.98 -1.33 33.68
N LEU A 161 -15.56 -2.31 32.99
CA LEU A 161 -16.32 -3.40 33.63
C LEU A 161 -15.41 -4.25 34.53
N ALA A 162 -14.21 -4.59 34.05
CA ALA A 162 -13.23 -5.32 34.84
C ALA A 162 -12.79 -4.53 36.08
N TYR A 163 -12.51 -3.23 35.91
CA TYR A 163 -12.18 -2.33 37.01
C TYR A 163 -13.31 -2.23 38.06
N GLN A 164 -14.57 -2.07 37.62
CA GLN A 164 -15.72 -2.00 38.52
C GLN A 164 -15.89 -3.28 39.35
N SER A 165 -15.69 -4.46 38.72
CA SER A 165 -15.73 -5.77 39.40
C SER A 165 -14.63 -5.89 40.45
N LEU A 166 -13.43 -5.41 40.17
CA LEU A 166 -12.31 -5.38 41.13
C LEU A 166 -12.60 -4.41 42.29
N LYS A 167 -13.11 -3.20 41.98
CA LYS A 167 -13.43 -2.16 42.96
C LYS A 167 -14.56 -2.61 43.91
N GLY A 168 -15.52 -3.37 43.39
CA GLY A 168 -16.60 -3.92 44.17
C GLY A 168 -16.17 -5.06 45.12
N GLY A 169 -14.91 -5.48 45.13
CA GLY A 169 -14.38 -6.56 45.99
C GLY A 169 -14.88 -7.94 45.64
N LEU A 170 -15.58 -8.11 44.52
CA LEU A 170 -16.16 -9.39 44.09
C LEU A 170 -15.10 -10.39 43.61
N VAL A 171 -13.96 -9.88 43.15
CA VAL A 171 -12.87 -10.69 42.58
C VAL A 171 -11.49 -10.05 42.88
N GLY A 172 -10.47 -10.90 43.02
CA GLY A 172 -9.09 -10.46 43.27
C GLY A 172 -8.38 -9.97 42.02
N ILE A 173 -7.45 -9.01 42.17
CA ILE A 173 -6.67 -8.44 41.10
C ILE A 173 -5.79 -9.47 40.35
N ASN A 174 -5.36 -10.50 41.03
CA ASN A 174 -4.54 -11.58 40.46
C ASN A 174 -5.37 -12.67 39.75
N GLY A 175 -6.70 -12.49 39.67
CA GLY A 175 -7.60 -13.42 39.00
C GLY A 175 -7.83 -13.11 37.52
N SER A 176 -8.78 -13.82 36.91
CA SER A 176 -9.16 -13.66 35.49
C SER A 176 -9.59 -12.23 35.16
N THR A 177 -10.27 -11.54 36.08
CA THR A 177 -10.76 -10.15 35.90
C THR A 177 -9.60 -9.15 35.85
N GLY A 178 -8.59 -9.28 36.69
CA GLY A 178 -7.37 -8.48 36.61
C GLY A 178 -6.60 -8.73 35.31
N ALA A 179 -6.53 -9.96 34.86
CA ALA A 179 -5.94 -10.31 33.58
C ALA A 179 -6.72 -9.70 32.38
N VAL A 180 -8.06 -9.63 32.44
CA VAL A 180 -8.90 -8.95 31.43
C VAL A 180 -8.61 -7.46 31.42
N LEU A 181 -8.57 -6.80 32.58
CA LEU A 181 -8.23 -5.38 32.69
C LEU A 181 -6.88 -5.07 32.08
N GLY A 182 -5.85 -5.86 32.45
CA GLY A 182 -4.50 -5.71 31.91
C GLY A 182 -4.45 -5.85 30.38
N ARG A 183 -5.14 -6.83 29.81
CA ARG A 183 -5.21 -7.02 28.36
C ARG A 183 -5.90 -5.85 27.65
N SER A 184 -7.01 -5.35 28.21
CA SER A 184 -7.75 -4.21 27.62
C SER A 184 -6.90 -2.94 27.62
N LEU A 185 -6.17 -2.67 28.70
CA LEU A 185 -5.27 -1.52 28.79
C LEU A 185 -4.08 -1.63 27.82
N MET A 186 -3.49 -2.82 27.70
CA MET A 186 -2.45 -3.08 26.70
C MET A 186 -2.96 -2.88 25.27
N GLY A 187 -4.15 -3.39 24.97
CA GLY A 187 -4.77 -3.19 23.65
C GLY A 187 -5.02 -1.72 23.32
N LEU A 188 -5.49 -0.93 24.30
CA LEU A 188 -5.67 0.51 24.12
C LEU A 188 -4.34 1.23 23.86
N ARG A 189 -3.29 0.88 24.60
CA ARG A 189 -1.95 1.44 24.35
C ARG A 189 -1.47 1.12 22.94
N ASP A 190 -1.56 -0.13 22.52
CA ASP A 190 -1.12 -0.59 21.20
C ASP A 190 -1.90 0.13 20.07
N LEU A 191 -3.20 0.40 20.29
CA LEU A 191 -4.04 1.14 19.35
C LEU A 191 -3.64 2.62 19.26
N VAL A 192 -3.37 3.26 20.39
CA VAL A 192 -2.90 4.67 20.42
C VAL A 192 -1.53 4.79 19.73
N GLU A 193 -0.59 3.91 20.02
CA GLU A 193 0.73 3.89 19.36
C GLU A 193 0.61 3.72 17.85
N SER A 194 -0.29 2.82 17.41
CA SER A 194 -0.62 2.62 16.01
C SER A 194 -1.10 3.91 15.34
N THR A 195 -2.10 4.55 15.95
CA THR A 195 -2.72 5.76 15.40
C THR A 195 -1.69 6.91 15.33
N LEU A 196 -0.86 7.07 16.35
CA LEU A 196 0.19 8.09 16.36
C LEU A 196 1.26 7.82 15.28
N SER A 197 1.64 6.56 15.06
CA SER A 197 2.56 6.18 13.99
C SER A 197 2.00 6.53 12.62
N ASP A 198 0.71 6.24 12.38
CA ASP A 198 0.03 6.57 11.12
C ASP A 198 -0.03 8.08 10.87
N ILE A 199 -0.34 8.88 11.90
CA ILE A 199 -0.38 10.34 11.79
C ILE A 199 1.00 10.89 11.43
N ARG A 200 2.07 10.40 12.07
CA ARG A 200 3.45 10.83 11.77
C ARG A 200 3.88 10.48 10.33
N ILE A 201 3.53 9.29 9.87
CA ILE A 201 3.81 8.86 8.49
C ILE A 201 3.03 9.74 7.49
N ALA A 202 1.76 10.05 7.77
CA ALA A 202 0.91 10.87 6.91
C ALA A 202 1.34 12.35 6.86
N ALA A 203 1.79 12.90 7.99
CA ALA A 203 2.28 14.28 8.08
C ALA A 203 3.62 14.51 7.38
N ASN A 204 4.27 13.45 6.90
CA ASN A 204 5.62 13.50 6.31
C ASN A 204 6.68 14.20 7.24
N GLU A 205 6.39 14.27 8.55
CA GLU A 205 7.27 14.79 9.58
C GLU A 205 8.30 13.75 10.03
N GLN A 206 8.84 12.99 9.09
CA GLN A 206 9.83 11.97 9.41
C GLN A 206 11.17 12.62 9.68
N ARG A 207 11.55 12.62 10.93
CA ARG A 207 12.91 12.95 11.32
C ARG A 207 13.84 11.82 10.84
N ARG A 208 14.75 12.14 9.92
CA ARG A 208 15.74 11.17 9.41
C ARG A 208 17.08 11.42 10.07
N ASP A 209 17.33 10.69 11.13
CA ASP A 209 18.61 10.74 11.84
C ASP A 209 19.50 9.57 11.39
N ARG A 210 20.82 9.77 11.45
CA ARG A 210 21.80 8.69 11.30
C ARG A 210 21.87 7.89 12.59
N ILE A 211 21.41 6.65 12.56
CA ILE A 211 21.31 5.76 13.73
C ILE A 211 22.43 4.72 13.65
N LEU A 212 23.26 4.63 14.68
CA LEU A 212 24.17 3.49 14.85
C LEU A 212 23.35 2.28 15.32
N VAL A 213 23.37 1.21 14.51
CA VAL A 213 22.47 0.06 14.67
C VAL A 213 22.70 -0.71 15.96
N VAL A 214 23.97 -0.96 16.31
CA VAL A 214 24.31 -1.80 17.48
C VAL A 214 23.91 -1.14 18.80
N PRO A 215 24.23 0.13 19.11
CA PRO A 215 23.72 0.79 20.32
C PRO A 215 22.20 0.83 20.36
N PHE A 216 21.58 1.20 19.25
CA PHE A 216 20.13 1.30 19.12
C PHE A 216 19.42 -0.03 19.43
N LEU A 217 19.88 -1.14 18.87
CA LEU A 217 19.28 -2.46 19.13
C LEU A 217 19.58 -2.97 20.54
N LYS A 218 20.72 -2.61 21.14
CA LYS A 218 21.02 -2.92 22.54
C LYS A 218 20.02 -2.27 23.49
N ASP A 219 19.67 -1.01 23.26
CA ASP A 219 18.69 -0.30 24.09
C ASP A 219 17.30 -0.98 24.01
N ILE A 220 16.87 -1.39 22.83
CA ILE A 220 15.63 -2.15 22.65
C ILE A 220 15.73 -3.53 23.33
N ALA A 221 16.86 -4.19 23.22
CA ALA A 221 17.07 -5.51 23.81
C ALA A 221 17.00 -5.52 25.35
N ILE A 222 17.37 -4.42 26.01
CA ILE A 222 17.24 -4.26 27.47
C ILE A 222 15.77 -4.41 27.88
N ALA A 223 14.85 -3.70 27.21
CA ALA A 223 13.43 -3.83 27.48
C ALA A 223 12.89 -5.21 27.06
N GLY A 224 13.38 -5.76 25.94
CA GLY A 224 13.03 -7.09 25.45
C GLY A 224 13.39 -8.20 26.43
N ASN A 225 14.54 -8.12 27.11
CA ASN A 225 14.95 -9.11 28.13
C ASN A 225 13.94 -9.21 29.27
N LEU A 226 13.44 -8.08 29.77
CA LEU A 226 12.43 -8.07 30.85
C LEU A 226 11.15 -8.80 30.42
N HIS A 227 10.71 -8.60 29.16
CA HIS A 227 9.54 -9.28 28.62
C HIS A 227 9.77 -10.79 28.42
N ALA A 228 10.95 -11.18 27.95
CA ALA A 228 11.34 -12.57 27.75
C ALA A 228 11.42 -13.33 29.08
N GLU A 229 12.07 -12.73 30.09
CA GLU A 229 12.19 -13.30 31.44
C GLU A 229 10.80 -13.53 32.08
N ALA A 230 9.90 -12.55 31.99
CA ALA A 230 8.54 -12.66 32.52
C ALA A 230 7.73 -13.81 31.89
N ARG A 231 8.13 -14.27 30.68
CA ARG A 231 7.49 -15.40 29.96
C ARG A 231 8.31 -16.69 30.00
N GLY A 232 9.47 -16.71 30.66
CA GLY A 232 10.37 -17.84 30.70
C GLY A 232 10.98 -18.19 29.34
N ILE A 233 11.23 -17.19 28.50
CA ILE A 233 11.81 -17.32 27.16
C ILE A 233 13.29 -16.92 27.23
N ARG A 234 14.17 -17.67 26.57
CA ARG A 234 15.56 -17.30 26.40
C ARG A 234 15.67 -16.29 25.26
N PHE A 235 16.21 -15.11 25.52
CA PHE A 235 16.43 -14.08 24.51
C PHE A 235 17.91 -13.79 24.35
N THR A 236 18.41 -13.74 23.12
CA THR A 236 19.82 -13.46 22.79
C THR A 236 19.94 -12.47 21.64
N THR A 237 21.09 -11.78 21.56
CA THR A 237 21.38 -10.79 20.51
C THR A 237 22.67 -11.12 19.79
N GLU A 238 22.67 -10.97 18.46
CA GLU A 238 23.82 -11.16 17.56
C GLU A 238 23.88 -9.93 16.62
N LEU A 239 24.56 -8.85 17.03
CA LEU A 239 24.39 -7.51 16.45
C LEU A 239 25.44 -7.09 15.41
N GLY A 240 26.39 -7.96 15.06
CA GLY A 240 27.34 -7.71 13.97
C GLY A 240 28.28 -6.51 14.17
N ASP A 241 28.59 -5.78 13.09
CA ASP A 241 29.58 -4.69 13.10
C ASP A 241 29.03 -3.43 13.79
N PRO A 242 29.73 -2.89 14.83
CA PRO A 242 29.34 -1.66 15.50
C PRO A 242 29.28 -0.41 14.60
N ALA A 243 29.96 -0.41 13.46
CA ALA A 243 29.97 0.72 12.54
C ALA A 243 28.72 0.79 11.64
N MET A 244 27.88 -0.26 11.61
CA MET A 244 26.62 -0.26 10.85
C MET A 244 25.73 0.92 11.27
N ALA A 245 25.25 1.68 10.29
CA ALA A 245 24.32 2.78 10.48
C ALA A 245 23.24 2.80 9.42
N VAL A 246 22.06 3.33 9.78
CA VAL A 246 20.93 3.60 8.87
C VAL A 246 20.49 5.04 9.00
N THR A 247 19.80 5.54 7.97
CA THR A 247 19.15 6.86 8.02
C THR A 247 17.65 6.64 8.13
N ALA A 248 17.09 6.83 9.32
CA ALA A 248 15.68 6.55 9.62
C ALA A 248 15.17 7.43 10.77
N ASP A 249 13.86 7.42 10.99
CA ASP A 249 13.29 7.94 12.24
C ASP A 249 13.50 6.91 13.37
N PRO A 250 14.21 7.28 14.46
CA PRO A 250 14.54 6.35 15.53
C PRO A 250 13.30 5.77 16.22
N GLN A 251 12.24 6.56 16.38
CA GLN A 251 11.01 6.12 17.06
C GLN A 251 10.22 5.13 16.20
N ILE A 252 10.13 5.40 14.89
CA ILE A 252 9.47 4.53 13.94
C ILE A 252 10.19 3.19 13.80
N LEU A 253 11.52 3.22 13.70
CA LEU A 253 12.33 2.01 13.62
C LEU A 253 12.27 1.20 14.93
N ALA A 254 12.32 1.87 16.10
CA ALA A 254 12.17 1.22 17.39
C ALA A 254 10.81 0.54 17.55
N SER A 255 9.73 1.21 17.13
CA SER A 255 8.37 0.64 17.12
C SER A 255 8.29 -0.61 16.25
N ALA A 256 8.89 -0.60 15.05
CA ALA A 256 8.92 -1.75 14.17
C ALA A 256 9.63 -2.95 14.81
N VAL A 257 10.85 -2.76 15.32
CA VAL A 257 11.62 -3.83 15.99
C VAL A 257 10.90 -4.36 17.22
N THR A 258 10.35 -3.47 18.04
CA THR A 258 9.61 -3.83 19.27
C THR A 258 8.35 -4.65 18.93
N ASN A 259 7.63 -4.30 17.87
CA ASN A 259 6.47 -5.06 17.41
C ASN A 259 6.85 -6.48 16.98
N LEU A 260 7.98 -6.66 16.28
CA LEU A 260 8.47 -8.00 15.92
C LEU A 260 8.88 -8.81 17.15
N LEU A 261 9.60 -8.21 18.10
CA LEU A 261 10.01 -8.87 19.35
C LEU A 261 8.79 -9.26 20.20
N ASN A 262 7.81 -8.38 20.35
CA ASN A 262 6.59 -8.68 21.10
C ASN A 262 5.81 -9.86 20.48
N ASN A 263 5.76 -9.95 19.16
CA ASN A 263 5.16 -11.10 18.47
C ASN A 263 5.97 -12.38 18.72
N ALA A 264 7.30 -12.33 18.60
CA ALA A 264 8.17 -13.45 18.88
C ALA A 264 7.98 -13.98 20.31
N PHE A 265 8.00 -13.08 21.32
CA PHE A 265 7.76 -13.47 22.72
C PHE A 265 6.33 -13.96 22.97
N LYS A 266 5.34 -13.48 22.22
CA LYS A 266 3.96 -13.90 22.36
C LYS A 266 3.73 -15.33 21.88
N PHE A 267 4.33 -15.70 20.75
CA PHE A 267 4.07 -16.99 20.10
C PHE A 267 5.09 -18.08 20.43
N THR A 268 6.24 -17.72 21.00
CA THR A 268 7.22 -18.70 21.50
C THR A 268 6.73 -19.30 22.81
N PRO A 269 6.73 -20.64 22.97
CA PRO A 269 6.40 -21.28 24.22
C PRO A 269 7.45 -21.02 25.31
N ALA A 270 7.05 -21.15 26.57
CA ALA A 270 7.98 -21.07 27.70
C ALA A 270 9.12 -22.08 27.54
N GLY A 271 10.35 -21.67 27.83
CA GLY A 271 11.58 -22.45 27.59
C GLY A 271 12.13 -22.34 26.17
N GLY A 272 11.37 -21.78 25.25
CA GLY A 272 11.84 -21.52 23.87
C GLY A 272 12.84 -20.38 23.75
N HIS A 273 13.33 -20.14 22.53
CA HIS A 273 14.39 -19.18 22.24
C HIS A 273 13.96 -18.16 21.20
N VAL A 274 14.30 -16.89 21.43
CA VAL A 274 14.15 -15.77 20.50
C VAL A 274 15.52 -15.12 20.31
N VAL A 275 15.86 -14.84 19.05
CA VAL A 275 17.14 -14.21 18.69
C VAL A 275 16.89 -12.93 17.90
N LEU A 276 17.52 -11.82 18.32
CA LEU A 276 17.61 -10.58 17.57
C LEU A 276 18.97 -10.50 16.89
N ARG A 277 19.00 -10.46 15.55
CA ARG A 277 20.23 -10.35 14.77
C ARG A 277 20.25 -9.07 13.96
N ALA A 278 21.48 -8.56 13.73
CA ALA A 278 21.70 -7.50 12.74
C ALA A 278 22.91 -7.87 11.90
N ARG A 279 22.75 -7.89 10.59
CA ARG A 279 23.82 -8.19 9.62
C ARG A 279 23.64 -7.39 8.34
N THR A 280 24.68 -7.32 7.54
CA THR A 280 24.61 -6.77 6.18
C THR A 280 24.56 -7.90 5.16
N ASN A 281 23.83 -7.65 4.04
CA ASN A 281 23.85 -8.55 2.89
C ASN A 281 24.86 -8.07 1.83
N GLU A 282 24.99 -8.84 0.75
CA GLU A 282 25.89 -8.54 -0.38
C GLU A 282 25.51 -7.24 -1.13
N GLU A 283 24.27 -6.82 -1.04
CA GLU A 283 23.74 -5.59 -1.66
C GLU A 283 23.94 -4.34 -0.78
N ALA A 284 24.77 -4.43 0.26
CA ALA A 284 25.02 -3.37 1.25
C ALA A 284 23.72 -2.86 1.94
N ARG A 285 22.79 -3.77 2.22
CA ARG A 285 21.59 -3.49 3.00
C ARG A 285 21.73 -4.04 4.42
N LEU A 286 21.11 -3.36 5.39
CA LEU A 286 20.98 -3.85 6.76
C LEU A 286 19.78 -4.78 6.84
N LEU A 287 19.99 -5.98 7.39
CA LEU A 287 18.97 -6.93 7.77
C LEU A 287 18.90 -6.99 9.31
N ILE A 288 17.75 -6.60 9.88
CA ILE A 288 17.44 -6.81 11.30
C ILE A 288 16.47 -7.99 11.37
N GLU A 289 16.92 -9.08 11.98
CA GLU A 289 16.17 -10.34 12.02
C GLU A 289 15.70 -10.62 13.45
N VAL A 290 14.42 -11.01 13.56
CA VAL A 290 13.85 -11.56 14.78
C VAL A 290 13.45 -13.00 14.48
N ALA A 291 14.21 -13.95 15.00
CA ALA A 291 13.97 -15.39 14.86
C ALA A 291 13.32 -15.93 16.14
N ASP A 292 12.30 -16.74 16.00
CA ASP A 292 11.54 -17.33 17.09
C ASP A 292 11.31 -18.84 16.93
N GLU A 293 10.95 -19.51 18.01
CA GLU A 293 10.59 -20.92 18.05
C GLU A 293 9.08 -21.13 18.23
N CYS A 294 8.25 -20.39 17.47
CA CYS A 294 6.78 -20.47 17.55
C CYS A 294 6.19 -21.75 16.92
N GLY A 295 7.01 -22.61 16.32
CA GLY A 295 6.56 -23.80 15.58
C GLY A 295 6.19 -23.57 14.12
N GLY A 296 6.28 -22.33 13.65
CA GLY A 296 5.96 -21.93 12.28
C GLY A 296 4.48 -21.62 12.07
N ILE A 297 4.16 -21.16 10.86
CA ILE A 297 2.83 -20.74 10.42
C ILE A 297 2.27 -21.80 9.45
N PRO A 298 1.03 -22.28 9.61
CA PRO A 298 0.41 -23.19 8.65
C PRO A 298 0.33 -22.55 7.25
N SER A 299 0.64 -23.33 6.21
CA SER A 299 0.72 -22.85 4.81
C SER A 299 -0.62 -22.41 4.20
N THR A 300 -1.74 -22.63 4.89
CA THR A 300 -3.10 -22.26 4.46
C THR A 300 -3.54 -20.88 4.93
N GLU A 301 -2.68 -20.14 5.64
CA GLU A 301 -3.07 -18.86 6.23
C GLU A 301 -2.70 -17.65 5.36
N ALA A 302 -3.55 -16.62 5.47
CA ALA A 302 -3.40 -15.33 4.81
C ALA A 302 -2.09 -14.60 5.19
N ASP A 303 -1.71 -13.59 4.42
CA ASP A 303 -0.54 -12.72 4.65
C ASP A 303 -0.48 -12.25 6.12
N PRO A 304 0.60 -12.57 6.88
CA PRO A 304 0.74 -12.21 8.29
C PRO A 304 0.80 -10.69 8.51
N PHE A 305 1.02 -9.91 7.46
CA PHE A 305 1.07 -8.45 7.49
C PHE A 305 -0.28 -7.79 7.23
N GLN A 306 -1.34 -8.55 7.01
CA GLN A 306 -2.68 -8.01 6.87
C GLN A 306 -3.18 -7.45 8.21
N ALA A 307 -3.62 -6.19 8.19
CA ALA A 307 -4.22 -5.56 9.38
C ALA A 307 -5.48 -6.33 9.81
N PHE A 308 -5.65 -6.50 11.11
CA PHE A 308 -6.76 -7.27 11.70
C PHE A 308 -6.86 -8.73 11.21
N GLY A 309 -5.74 -9.30 10.79
CA GLY A 309 -5.66 -10.68 10.29
C GLY A 309 -6.08 -11.73 11.31
N VAL A 310 -6.08 -13.00 10.88
CA VAL A 310 -6.52 -14.15 11.71
C VAL A 310 -5.73 -14.23 13.01
N ARG A 311 -6.45 -14.17 14.16
CA ARG A 311 -5.86 -14.26 15.50
C ARG A 311 -5.52 -15.73 15.82
N ARG A 312 -4.26 -15.99 16.12
CA ARG A 312 -3.75 -17.36 16.36
C ARG A 312 -3.69 -17.72 17.84
N GLY A 313 -3.90 -19.01 18.12
CA GLY A 313 -3.68 -19.61 19.41
C GLY A 313 -4.71 -19.26 20.49
N ARG A 314 -4.42 -19.67 21.74
CA ARG A 314 -5.23 -19.39 22.94
C ARG A 314 -5.04 -17.95 23.44
N ASP A 315 -3.91 -17.34 23.13
CA ASP A 315 -3.59 -15.96 23.53
C ASP A 315 -4.13 -14.97 22.46
N ARG A 316 -5.33 -14.44 22.72
CA ARG A 316 -6.00 -13.44 21.91
C ARG A 316 -5.63 -12.01 22.32
N THR A 317 -4.47 -11.81 22.95
CA THR A 317 -3.98 -10.46 23.31
C THR A 317 -3.46 -9.73 22.07
N GLY A 318 -3.79 -8.43 21.95
CA GLY A 318 -3.41 -7.58 20.84
C GLY A 318 -4.38 -7.60 19.64
N LEU A 319 -4.38 -6.51 18.89
CA LEU A 319 -5.36 -6.20 17.83
C LEU A 319 -5.00 -6.79 16.45
N GLY A 320 -3.85 -7.46 16.32
CA GLY A 320 -3.36 -7.94 15.02
C GLY A 320 -2.85 -6.80 14.11
N LEU A 321 -2.52 -5.64 14.68
CA LEU A 321 -2.01 -4.46 13.96
C LEU A 321 -0.49 -4.39 13.93
N GLY A 322 0.22 -5.00 14.88
CA GLY A 322 1.66 -4.79 15.08
C GLY A 322 2.51 -5.05 13.83
N LEU A 323 2.26 -6.14 13.10
CA LEU A 323 3.02 -6.47 11.89
C LEU A 323 2.70 -5.53 10.73
N SER A 324 1.44 -5.18 10.54
CA SER A 324 1.03 -4.23 9.48
C SER A 324 1.60 -2.84 9.72
N ILE A 325 1.64 -2.38 10.97
CA ILE A 325 2.24 -1.11 11.37
C ILE A 325 3.75 -1.14 11.15
N ALA A 326 4.42 -2.19 11.62
CA ALA A 326 5.85 -2.35 11.44
C ALA A 326 6.23 -2.30 9.95
N ARG A 327 5.50 -3.02 9.08
CA ARG A 327 5.77 -3.02 7.64
C ARG A 327 5.53 -1.65 6.99
N LYS A 328 4.44 -0.97 7.36
CA LYS A 328 4.15 0.38 6.88
C LYS A 328 5.24 1.37 7.30
N ALA A 329 5.68 1.28 8.54
CA ALA A 329 6.74 2.11 9.11
C ALA A 329 8.08 1.93 8.37
N VAL A 330 8.47 0.68 8.11
CA VAL A 330 9.72 0.37 7.39
C VAL A 330 9.65 0.81 5.93
N ARG A 331 8.50 0.62 5.25
CA ARG A 331 8.28 1.08 3.88
C ARG A 331 8.37 2.59 3.72
N ALA A 332 7.94 3.36 4.71
CA ALA A 332 8.10 4.81 4.73
C ALA A 332 9.58 5.25 4.71
N HIS A 333 10.51 4.38 5.10
CA HIS A 333 11.95 4.59 5.07
C HIS A 333 12.67 3.92 3.89
N GLY A 334 11.92 3.46 2.88
CA GLY A 334 12.48 2.81 1.69
C GLY A 334 12.97 1.38 1.92
N GLY A 335 12.47 0.74 3.00
CA GLY A 335 12.71 -0.67 3.31
C GLY A 335 11.47 -1.54 3.10
N ASP A 336 11.54 -2.80 3.51
CA ASP A 336 10.38 -3.69 3.66
C ASP A 336 10.59 -4.66 4.82
N ILE A 337 9.49 -5.34 5.23
CA ILE A 337 9.55 -6.47 6.18
C ILE A 337 9.05 -7.71 5.44
N HIS A 338 9.83 -8.77 5.50
CA HIS A 338 9.44 -10.08 5.02
C HIS A 338 9.56 -11.13 6.11
N MET A 339 8.94 -12.29 5.90
CA MET A 339 8.94 -13.39 6.83
C MET A 339 9.38 -14.67 6.13
N GLU A 340 10.29 -15.39 6.76
CA GLU A 340 10.64 -16.76 6.41
C GLU A 340 9.96 -17.69 7.40
N ASN A 341 9.09 -18.56 6.90
CA ASN A 341 8.40 -19.55 7.71
C ASN A 341 9.20 -20.85 7.74
N LEU A 342 9.48 -21.36 8.92
CA LEU A 342 10.19 -22.60 9.16
C LEU A 342 9.24 -23.61 9.83
N PRO A 343 8.42 -24.37 9.07
CA PRO A 343 7.40 -25.26 9.62
C PRO A 343 7.98 -26.25 10.63
N GLY A 344 7.34 -26.36 11.80
CA GLY A 344 7.77 -27.20 12.92
C GLY A 344 8.94 -26.65 13.74
N LYS A 345 9.51 -25.50 13.34
CA LYS A 345 10.61 -24.82 14.05
C LYS A 345 10.19 -23.44 14.56
N GLY A 346 9.89 -22.52 13.67
CA GLY A 346 9.55 -21.16 14.05
C GLY A 346 9.43 -20.23 12.83
N CYS A 347 9.58 -18.94 13.07
CA CYS A 347 9.56 -17.91 12.03
C CYS A 347 10.78 -17.00 12.16
N VAL A 348 11.21 -16.43 11.03
CA VAL A 348 12.20 -15.35 11.00
C VAL A 348 11.56 -14.15 10.33
N PHE A 349 11.37 -13.07 11.07
CA PHE A 349 10.95 -11.77 10.51
C PHE A 349 12.16 -10.92 10.23
N VAL A 350 12.25 -10.37 9.03
CA VAL A 350 13.42 -9.62 8.56
C VAL A 350 12.99 -8.22 8.15
N ILE A 351 13.53 -7.20 8.83
CA ILE A 351 13.49 -5.81 8.39
C ILE A 351 14.67 -5.59 7.46
N ASP A 352 14.41 -5.16 6.25
CA ASP A 352 15.40 -4.87 5.23
C ASP A 352 15.40 -3.37 4.91
N VAL A 353 16.51 -2.67 5.22
CA VAL A 353 16.66 -1.22 5.02
C VAL A 353 18.04 -0.89 4.44
N ALA A 354 18.14 0.23 3.72
CA ALA A 354 19.41 0.68 3.16
C ALA A 354 20.37 1.13 4.27
N LEU A 355 21.65 0.77 4.16
CA LEU A 355 22.70 1.33 5.01
C LEU A 355 22.86 2.84 4.76
N ALA A 356 23.16 3.59 5.81
CA ALA A 356 23.59 4.98 5.68
C ALA A 356 24.94 5.07 4.96
N ALA A 357 25.10 6.07 4.10
CA ALA A 357 26.39 6.33 3.46
C ALA A 357 27.51 6.47 4.53
N PRO A 358 28.73 5.98 4.23
CA PRO A 358 29.86 6.19 5.12
C PRO A 358 30.07 7.68 5.35
N VAL A 359 30.40 8.06 6.60
CA VAL A 359 30.76 9.44 6.89
C VAL A 359 32.14 9.69 6.28
N THR A 360 32.18 10.44 5.19
CA THR A 360 33.44 10.95 4.65
C THR A 360 33.93 11.99 5.64
N VAL A 361 34.93 11.64 6.45
CA VAL A 361 35.63 12.63 7.28
C VAL A 361 36.46 13.49 6.33
N ALA A 362 36.02 14.76 6.15
CA ALA A 362 36.76 15.74 5.37
C ALA A 362 37.98 16.22 6.12
#